data_6d4200c07bd0e707b19268944fc489c2
#
_entry.id   6d4200c07bd0e707b19268944fc489c2
#
_cell.length_a   1.000
_cell.length_b   1.000
_cell.length_c   1.000
_cell.angle_alpha   90.00
_cell.angle_beta   90.00
_cell.angle_gamma   90.00
#
_symmetry.space_group_name_H-M   'P 1'
#
loop_
_entity.id
_entity.type
_entity.pdbx_description
1 polymer ?
#
loop_
_entity_poly.entity_id
_entity_poly.type
_entity_poly.pdbx_seq_one_letter_code
_entity_poly.pdbx_strand_id
1 'polypeptide(L)'
;MEPIKITKGDFLKNAGIVGMYNMLHVLKAREGEDFWTDEEEQVLCISREFALNADWTDMYFKAFVEIYGPMCTYQEIINRIEKCKGVIEKGDGKEKKSSIKDDLKYITDKMSSSSYKSGFANIRDKIENPEIYENIKSRKINVKMESDEILKRLSELENFLKQPLCRETFCMKSIIYNYINCFWNGKSFLHKANATEDMREMFEKDFSKPLKDYLLKSHEKSMGYCIECNALIDDGSRSNEKVPISFMNDMADDLDKKSSAFWNCKVDAYICPLCAYLYALVPLGFRLVGNKFVFQNIDCSLNALINSNETGKVVLEENARHSEEKYATWVARTLNTVFKLKIRELNNIPVILRGTNEKDGYTFNILHKDILNILKDKKIMEYLEKLSKDPNVKIKNDFLNVYESSIENLINYNNQYRLINRLIKASIETESILSRAVLVFKMQVRTFIIMRGKGENTEMNVKSMANSGYKLRKAILAAKGVEPDADECMRGTIYRLTNALSVGNTERFMDMIIRLYTSSRLDVPNGFIDMLQDREKFNQYGYAFILGLKGSHYVSKEENENG
;
A
#
# COMPACT_ATOMS: atom_id res chain seq x y z
N MET A 1 -19.08 -2.03 34.89
CA MET A 1 -18.38 -0.73 34.71
C MET A 1 -18.60 -0.30 33.28
N GLU A 2 -18.82 1.00 33.03
CA GLU A 2 -18.96 1.49 31.68
C GLU A 2 -17.66 1.29 30.88
N PRO A 3 -17.75 0.88 29.58
CA PRO A 3 -16.58 0.71 28.73
C PRO A 3 -15.92 2.07 28.41
N ILE A 4 -14.67 2.02 28.02
CA ILE A 4 -13.96 3.19 27.49
C ILE A 4 -14.38 3.32 26.04
N LYS A 5 -15.02 4.44 25.69
CA LYS A 5 -15.49 4.75 24.34
C LYS A 5 -14.51 5.67 23.63
N ILE A 6 -14.05 5.28 22.46
CA ILE A 6 -13.11 6.03 21.63
C ILE A 6 -13.82 6.42 20.33
N THR A 7 -14.16 7.71 20.20
CA THR A 7 -14.86 8.27 19.04
C THR A 7 -13.90 8.61 17.91
N LYS A 8 -14.36 8.53 16.66
CA LYS A 8 -13.63 9.04 15.50
C LYS A 8 -13.33 10.54 15.65
N GLY A 9 -12.28 11.01 15.00
CA GLY A 9 -11.82 12.39 14.99
C GLY A 9 -11.12 12.75 13.69
N ASP A 10 -10.01 13.44 13.79
CA ASP A 10 -9.16 13.70 12.65
C ASP A 10 -8.49 12.42 12.11
N PHE A 11 -7.73 12.53 11.01
CA PHE A 11 -7.13 11.36 10.38
C PHE A 11 -6.08 10.68 11.27
N LEU A 12 -5.37 11.41 12.13
CA LEU A 12 -4.38 10.83 13.04
C LEU A 12 -5.05 10.06 14.18
N LYS A 13 -6.10 10.62 14.77
CA LYS A 13 -6.90 9.89 15.75
C LYS A 13 -7.53 8.64 15.14
N ASN A 14 -8.07 8.76 13.94
CA ASN A 14 -8.64 7.64 13.20
C ASN A 14 -7.58 6.56 12.91
N ALA A 15 -6.36 6.95 12.52
CA ALA A 15 -5.25 6.03 12.38
C ALA A 15 -4.83 5.40 13.72
N GLY A 16 -4.86 6.16 14.81
CA GLY A 16 -4.64 5.65 16.17
C GLY A 16 -5.68 4.62 16.59
N ILE A 17 -6.97 4.84 16.27
CA ILE A 17 -8.06 3.87 16.51
C ILE A 17 -7.83 2.57 15.74
N VAL A 18 -7.50 2.67 14.45
CA VAL A 18 -7.15 1.50 13.64
C VAL A 18 -5.90 0.80 14.20
N GLY A 19 -4.90 1.57 14.64
CA GLY A 19 -3.70 1.04 15.31
C GLY A 19 -4.03 0.28 16.60
N MET A 20 -4.93 0.82 17.42
CA MET A 20 -5.43 0.17 18.63
C MET A 20 -6.16 -1.14 18.29
N TYR A 21 -7.07 -1.11 17.32
CA TYR A 21 -7.78 -2.30 16.87
C TYR A 21 -6.81 -3.37 16.36
N ASN A 22 -5.85 -2.99 15.52
CA ASN A 22 -4.83 -3.90 14.99
C ASN A 22 -3.97 -4.51 16.10
N MET A 23 -3.56 -3.72 17.10
CA MET A 23 -2.82 -4.21 18.26
C MET A 23 -3.61 -5.25 19.03
N LEU A 24 -4.87 -4.95 19.41
CA LEU A 24 -5.74 -5.86 20.16
C LEU A 24 -5.99 -7.16 19.38
N HIS A 25 -6.26 -7.05 18.09
CA HIS A 25 -6.53 -8.19 17.20
C HIS A 25 -5.31 -9.10 17.02
N VAL A 26 -4.12 -8.53 16.73
CA VAL A 26 -2.88 -9.30 16.52
C VAL A 26 -2.45 -10.02 17.79
N LEU A 27 -2.67 -9.41 18.95
CA LEU A 27 -2.37 -10.01 20.25
C LEU A 27 -3.50 -10.92 20.79
N LYS A 28 -4.52 -11.17 19.96
CA LYS A 28 -5.63 -12.10 20.25
C LYS A 28 -6.43 -11.72 21.51
N ALA A 29 -6.60 -10.43 21.80
CA ALA A 29 -7.60 -9.96 22.73
C ALA A 29 -9.00 -10.42 22.26
N ARG A 30 -9.91 -10.70 23.18
CA ARG A 30 -11.21 -11.29 22.88
C ARG A 30 -12.18 -10.23 22.38
N GLU A 31 -12.44 -10.25 21.04
CA GLU A 31 -13.44 -9.37 20.44
C GLU A 31 -14.84 -9.73 20.97
N GLY A 32 -15.60 -8.72 21.38
CA GLY A 32 -16.91 -8.87 22.04
C GLY A 32 -16.84 -8.91 23.58
N GLU A 33 -15.66 -9.17 24.17
CA GLU A 33 -15.47 -9.18 25.64
C GLU A 33 -14.46 -8.12 26.09
N ASP A 34 -13.24 -8.17 25.58
CA ASP A 34 -12.17 -7.24 25.96
C ASP A 34 -12.30 -5.91 25.19
N PHE A 35 -12.73 -6.00 23.92
CA PHE A 35 -13.01 -4.85 23.05
C PHE A 35 -14.06 -5.18 21.99
N TRP A 36 -14.74 -4.15 21.44
CA TRP A 36 -15.71 -4.28 20.33
C TRP A 36 -15.93 -2.94 19.64
N THR A 37 -16.50 -3.00 18.44
CA THR A 37 -16.97 -1.81 17.70
C THR A 37 -18.47 -1.64 17.92
N ASP A 38 -18.89 -0.43 18.28
CA ASP A 38 -20.29 -0.04 18.33
C ASP A 38 -20.62 0.75 17.06
N GLU A 39 -21.40 0.12 16.18
CA GLU A 39 -21.78 0.71 14.89
C GLU A 39 -22.87 1.79 15.00
N GLU A 40 -23.69 1.78 16.04
CA GLU A 40 -24.70 2.81 16.24
C GLU A 40 -24.05 4.10 16.74
N GLU A 41 -23.17 4.01 17.73
CA GLU A 41 -22.42 5.15 18.27
C GLU A 41 -21.14 5.47 17.45
N GLN A 42 -20.72 4.63 16.52
CA GLN A 42 -19.49 4.77 15.74
C GLN A 42 -18.23 4.90 16.59
N VAL A 43 -18.12 4.08 17.65
CA VAL A 43 -17.02 4.10 18.62
C VAL A 43 -16.33 2.74 18.75
N LEU A 44 -15.04 2.78 19.03
CA LEU A 44 -14.30 1.61 19.53
C LEU A 44 -14.45 1.57 21.04
N CYS A 45 -15.02 0.47 21.55
CA CYS A 45 -15.20 0.21 22.97
C CYS A 45 -14.10 -0.71 23.48
N ILE A 46 -13.55 -0.39 24.66
CA ILE A 46 -12.62 -1.25 25.40
C ILE A 46 -13.21 -1.50 26.77
N SER A 47 -13.31 -2.77 27.19
CA SER A 47 -13.73 -3.13 28.51
C SER A 47 -12.86 -2.44 29.57
N ARG A 48 -13.49 -1.79 30.54
CA ARG A 48 -12.74 -1.07 31.59
C ARG A 48 -11.89 -2.02 32.44
N GLU A 49 -12.40 -3.22 32.70
CA GLU A 49 -11.66 -4.26 33.42
C GLU A 49 -10.40 -4.68 32.64
N PHE A 50 -10.54 -4.94 31.35
CA PHE A 50 -9.40 -5.23 30.48
C PHE A 50 -8.39 -4.08 30.48
N ALA A 51 -8.86 -2.85 30.29
CA ALA A 51 -7.99 -1.68 30.17
C ALA A 51 -7.16 -1.41 31.44
N LEU A 52 -7.70 -1.69 32.62
CA LEU A 52 -7.01 -1.53 33.91
C LEU A 52 -6.00 -2.65 34.18
N ASN A 53 -6.27 -3.88 33.69
CA ASN A 53 -5.42 -5.05 33.92
C ASN A 53 -4.37 -5.27 32.83
N ALA A 54 -4.56 -4.71 31.63
CA ALA A 54 -3.67 -4.90 30.50
C ALA A 54 -2.26 -4.34 30.76
N ASP A 55 -1.25 -5.06 30.30
CA ASP A 55 0.12 -4.52 30.19
C ASP A 55 0.27 -3.77 28.86
N TRP A 56 -0.10 -2.49 28.88
CA TRP A 56 -0.06 -1.63 27.70
C TRP A 56 1.33 -1.47 27.10
N THR A 57 2.38 -1.57 27.92
CA THR A 57 3.77 -1.53 27.45
C THR A 57 4.10 -2.80 26.67
N ASP A 58 3.83 -3.95 27.25
CA ASP A 58 4.09 -5.24 26.61
C ASP A 58 3.28 -5.39 25.30
N MET A 59 2.01 -5.00 25.34
CA MET A 59 1.13 -5.02 24.17
C MET A 59 1.67 -4.14 23.04
N TYR A 60 2.14 -2.93 23.34
CA TYR A 60 2.72 -2.03 22.35
C TYR A 60 3.91 -2.67 21.64
N PHE A 61 4.92 -3.12 22.37
CA PHE A 61 6.13 -3.68 21.80
C PHE A 61 5.86 -4.98 21.02
N LYS A 62 5.06 -5.88 21.57
CA LYS A 62 4.68 -7.12 20.90
C LYS A 62 3.93 -6.87 19.58
N ALA A 63 2.96 -5.96 19.56
CA ALA A 63 2.21 -5.66 18.36
C ALA A 63 3.11 -5.12 17.24
N PHE A 64 4.04 -4.22 17.56
CA PHE A 64 5.00 -3.71 16.58
C PHE A 64 5.92 -4.81 16.05
N VAL A 65 6.38 -5.71 16.91
CA VAL A 65 7.22 -6.85 16.51
C VAL A 65 6.44 -7.84 15.64
N GLU A 66 5.19 -8.14 15.95
CA GLU A 66 4.37 -9.05 15.15
C GLU A 66 4.02 -8.45 13.77
N ILE A 67 3.70 -7.15 13.70
CA ILE A 67 3.29 -6.49 12.45
C ILE A 67 4.49 -6.16 11.55
N TYR A 68 5.56 -5.57 12.10
CA TYR A 68 6.70 -5.08 11.32
C TYR A 68 7.94 -5.98 11.40
N GLY A 69 8.00 -6.90 12.35
CA GLY A 69 9.12 -7.82 12.53
C GLY A 69 9.50 -8.58 11.26
N PRO A 70 8.55 -9.14 10.49
CA PRO A 70 8.85 -9.83 9.23
C PRO A 70 9.56 -8.97 8.18
N MET A 71 9.43 -7.64 8.25
CA MET A 71 10.02 -6.67 7.30
C MET A 71 11.27 -5.97 7.86
N CYS A 72 11.69 -6.27 9.09
CA CYS A 72 12.79 -5.57 9.73
C CYS A 72 14.17 -6.20 9.43
N THR A 73 15.24 -5.45 9.71
CA THR A 73 16.62 -5.90 9.51
C THR A 73 16.96 -7.20 10.28
N TYR A 74 16.32 -7.42 11.43
CA TYR A 74 16.48 -8.65 12.19
C TYR A 74 16.03 -9.88 11.37
N GLN A 75 14.87 -9.83 10.75
CA GLN A 75 14.37 -10.94 9.91
C GLN A 75 15.26 -11.16 8.69
N GLU A 76 15.77 -10.10 8.09
CA GLU A 76 16.72 -10.22 6.98
C GLU A 76 18.02 -10.92 7.43
N ILE A 77 18.51 -10.66 8.65
CA ILE A 77 19.67 -11.36 9.21
C ILE A 77 19.34 -12.86 9.37
N ILE A 78 18.20 -13.21 9.95
CA ILE A 78 17.78 -14.62 10.10
C ILE A 78 17.68 -15.31 8.74
N ASN A 79 17.02 -14.72 7.76
CA ASN A 79 16.88 -15.29 6.42
C ASN A 79 18.23 -15.52 5.74
N ARG A 80 19.21 -14.61 5.94
CA ARG A 80 20.56 -14.75 5.40
C ARG A 80 21.35 -15.85 6.14
N ILE A 81 21.16 -16.00 7.45
CA ILE A 81 21.76 -17.11 8.22
C ILE A 81 21.25 -18.44 7.67
N GLU A 82 19.94 -18.60 7.54
CA GLU A 82 19.31 -19.83 7.01
C GLU A 82 19.78 -20.14 5.58
N LYS A 83 19.85 -19.11 4.72
CA LYS A 83 20.37 -19.23 3.35
C LYS A 83 21.83 -19.71 3.35
N CYS A 84 22.71 -19.12 4.18
CA CYS A 84 24.11 -19.51 4.28
C CYS A 84 24.26 -20.98 4.73
N LYS A 85 23.50 -21.39 5.75
CA LYS A 85 23.46 -22.78 6.23
C LYS A 85 23.04 -23.73 5.11
N GLY A 86 21.92 -23.46 4.43
CA GLY A 86 21.43 -24.31 3.34
C GLY A 86 22.36 -24.39 2.12
N VAL A 87 23.18 -23.37 1.85
CA VAL A 87 24.20 -23.44 0.79
C VAL A 87 25.37 -24.34 1.20
N ILE A 88 25.84 -24.25 2.44
CA ILE A 88 26.97 -25.04 2.95
C ILE A 88 26.57 -26.51 3.08
N GLU A 89 25.38 -26.83 3.60
CA GLU A 89 24.88 -28.20 3.74
C GLU A 89 24.76 -28.94 2.40
N LYS A 90 24.54 -28.22 1.29
CA LYS A 90 24.46 -28.78 -0.06
C LYS A 90 25.80 -29.10 -0.70
N GLY A 91 26.92 -28.85 -0.02
CA GLY A 91 28.29 -29.24 -0.42
C GLY A 91 29.33 -28.12 -0.27
N ASP A 92 30.59 -28.51 -0.19
CA ASP A 92 31.75 -27.72 0.24
C ASP A 92 32.58 -27.13 -0.91
N GLY A 93 32.00 -26.82 -2.07
CA GLY A 93 32.72 -26.26 -3.23
C GLY A 93 33.12 -24.78 -3.03
N LYS A 94 34.31 -24.38 -3.53
CA LYS A 94 34.81 -23.00 -3.46
C LYS A 94 33.86 -21.97 -4.04
N GLU A 95 33.14 -22.31 -5.11
CA GLU A 95 32.12 -21.43 -5.73
C GLU A 95 30.93 -21.16 -4.80
N LYS A 96 30.48 -22.18 -4.04
CA LYS A 96 29.39 -22.05 -3.07
C LYS A 96 29.83 -21.19 -1.86
N LYS A 97 31.03 -21.35 -1.35
CA LYS A 97 31.57 -20.47 -0.29
C LYS A 97 31.68 -19.01 -0.76
N SER A 98 32.02 -18.77 -2.04
CA SER A 98 32.07 -17.43 -2.60
C SER A 98 30.67 -16.78 -2.66
N SER A 99 29.61 -17.56 -2.94
CA SER A 99 28.24 -17.03 -3.06
C SER A 99 27.65 -16.49 -1.75
N ILE A 100 28.13 -16.97 -0.59
CA ILE A 100 27.65 -16.53 0.74
C ILE A 100 28.51 -15.42 1.37
N LYS A 101 29.58 -14.99 0.71
CA LYS A 101 30.53 -14.00 1.26
C LYS A 101 29.86 -12.69 1.63
N ASP A 102 29.02 -12.19 0.77
CA ASP A 102 28.33 -10.92 0.98
C ASP A 102 27.26 -11.04 2.09
N ASP A 103 26.59 -12.19 2.18
CA ASP A 103 25.63 -12.48 3.24
C ASP A 103 26.31 -12.53 4.62
N LEU A 104 27.46 -13.22 4.75
CA LEU A 104 28.24 -13.27 6.00
C LEU A 104 28.77 -11.89 6.40
N LYS A 105 29.21 -11.10 5.43
CA LYS A 105 29.62 -9.70 5.67
C LYS A 105 28.45 -8.87 6.16
N TYR A 106 27.31 -8.95 5.51
CA TYR A 106 26.10 -8.24 5.90
C TYR A 106 25.68 -8.55 7.35
N ILE A 107 25.62 -9.84 7.71
CA ILE A 107 25.29 -10.28 9.07
C ILE A 107 26.24 -9.62 10.08
N THR A 108 27.56 -9.72 9.86
CA THR A 108 28.57 -9.18 10.77
C THR A 108 28.47 -7.65 10.89
N ASP A 109 28.29 -6.94 9.78
CA ASP A 109 28.24 -5.48 9.75
C ASP A 109 26.98 -4.96 10.46
N LYS A 110 25.83 -5.59 10.24
CA LYS A 110 24.57 -5.21 10.91
C LYS A 110 24.61 -5.51 12.41
N MET A 111 25.04 -6.69 12.81
CA MET A 111 25.21 -7.04 14.23
C MET A 111 26.20 -6.13 14.95
N SER A 112 27.18 -5.58 14.23
CA SER A 112 28.19 -4.66 14.79
C SER A 112 27.74 -3.19 14.78
N SER A 113 26.55 -2.86 14.29
CA SER A 113 26.05 -1.49 14.21
C SER A 113 25.81 -0.86 15.60
N SER A 114 25.78 0.47 15.66
CA SER A 114 25.53 1.20 16.91
C SER A 114 24.18 0.87 17.53
N SER A 115 23.14 0.71 16.67
CA SER A 115 21.78 0.37 17.07
C SER A 115 21.71 -0.99 17.77
N TYR A 116 22.35 -2.04 17.18
CA TYR A 116 22.38 -3.38 17.77
C TYR A 116 23.21 -3.41 19.06
N LYS A 117 24.34 -2.69 19.12
CA LYS A 117 25.14 -2.60 20.35
C LYS A 117 24.37 -1.94 21.49
N SER A 118 23.69 -0.84 21.23
CA SER A 118 22.84 -0.18 22.23
C SER A 118 21.68 -1.11 22.67
N GLY A 119 21.07 -1.86 21.74
CA GLY A 119 20.06 -2.87 22.08
C GLY A 119 20.61 -3.98 22.98
N PHE A 120 21.76 -4.54 22.61
CA PHE A 120 22.43 -5.59 23.39
C PHE A 120 22.79 -5.15 24.80
N ALA A 121 23.31 -3.92 24.95
CA ALA A 121 23.68 -3.38 26.25
C ALA A 121 22.52 -3.40 27.27
N ASN A 122 21.29 -3.16 26.80
CA ASN A 122 20.09 -3.11 27.66
C ASN A 122 19.58 -4.48 28.09
N ILE A 123 19.96 -5.56 27.37
CA ILE A 123 19.45 -6.91 27.63
C ILE A 123 20.54 -7.90 28.06
N ARG A 124 21.80 -7.49 28.09
CA ARG A 124 22.99 -8.34 28.31
C ARG A 124 22.84 -9.27 29.49
N ASP A 125 22.38 -8.72 30.62
CA ASP A 125 22.29 -9.47 31.88
C ASP A 125 20.97 -10.26 32.03
N LYS A 126 20.10 -10.18 31.02
CA LYS A 126 18.75 -10.80 30.99
C LYS A 126 18.64 -11.93 29.95
N ILE A 127 19.71 -12.24 29.22
CA ILE A 127 19.72 -13.22 28.12
C ILE A 127 20.74 -14.33 28.35
N GLU A 128 20.54 -15.45 27.66
CA GLU A 128 21.47 -16.57 27.70
C GLU A 128 22.63 -16.38 26.70
N ASN A 129 23.82 -16.81 27.10
CA ASN A 129 25.04 -16.80 26.27
C ASN A 129 25.40 -15.44 25.63
N PRO A 130 25.48 -14.34 26.42
CA PRO A 130 25.81 -13.00 25.89
C PRO A 130 27.18 -12.94 25.20
N GLU A 131 28.09 -13.84 25.50
CA GLU A 131 29.40 -13.96 24.88
C GLU A 131 29.34 -14.23 23.36
N ILE A 132 28.26 -14.81 22.86
CA ILE A 132 28.04 -15.00 21.41
C ILE A 132 28.05 -13.66 20.70
N TYR A 133 27.31 -12.67 21.22
CA TYR A 133 27.27 -11.33 20.68
C TYR A 133 28.59 -10.56 20.92
N GLU A 134 29.16 -10.65 22.12
CA GLU A 134 30.39 -9.96 22.47
C GLU A 134 31.55 -10.37 21.57
N ASN A 135 31.61 -11.65 21.20
CA ASN A 135 32.64 -12.21 20.33
C ASN A 135 32.40 -12.01 18.83
N ILE A 136 31.28 -11.44 18.42
CA ILE A 136 30.91 -11.32 16.99
C ILE A 136 31.95 -10.54 16.17
N LYS A 137 32.59 -9.52 16.77
CA LYS A 137 33.65 -8.72 16.12
C LYS A 137 35.01 -9.43 16.12
N SER A 138 35.35 -10.07 17.19
CA SER A 138 36.66 -10.76 17.35
C SER A 138 36.66 -12.09 16.60
N ARG A 139 35.51 -12.74 16.45
CA ARG A 139 35.34 -14.02 15.77
C ARG A 139 34.51 -13.89 14.50
N LYS A 140 34.88 -12.95 13.61
CA LYS A 140 34.17 -12.76 12.33
C LYS A 140 34.01 -14.06 11.58
N ILE A 141 32.78 -14.41 11.23
CA ILE A 141 32.51 -15.56 10.37
C ILE A 141 32.92 -15.18 8.94
N ASN A 142 33.79 -15.97 8.32
CA ASN A 142 34.25 -15.70 6.96
C ASN A 142 34.43 -16.99 6.16
N VAL A 143 34.42 -16.85 4.84
CA VAL A 143 34.51 -17.96 3.90
C VAL A 143 35.80 -18.78 3.93
N LYS A 144 36.83 -18.30 4.65
CA LYS A 144 38.14 -19.01 4.80
C LYS A 144 38.10 -20.09 5.89
N MET A 145 37.04 -20.08 6.72
CA MET A 145 36.87 -21.08 7.78
C MET A 145 36.39 -22.41 7.19
N GLU A 146 36.54 -23.46 7.95
CA GLU A 146 35.97 -24.76 7.61
C GLU A 146 34.42 -24.70 7.65
N SER A 147 33.78 -25.48 6.81
CA SER A 147 32.31 -25.45 6.64
C SER A 147 31.59 -25.80 7.93
N ASP A 148 32.08 -26.82 8.66
CA ASP A 148 31.50 -27.24 9.94
C ASP A 148 31.61 -26.16 11.01
N GLU A 149 32.70 -25.39 11.01
CA GLU A 149 32.87 -24.27 11.93
C GLU A 149 31.94 -23.11 11.59
N ILE A 150 31.76 -22.81 10.29
CA ILE A 150 30.79 -21.78 9.84
C ILE A 150 29.38 -22.19 10.24
N LEU A 151 28.96 -23.44 9.98
CA LEU A 151 27.63 -23.96 10.36
C LEU A 151 27.40 -23.89 11.87
N LYS A 152 28.39 -24.31 12.67
CA LYS A 152 28.30 -24.25 14.13
C LYS A 152 28.08 -22.81 14.61
N ARG A 153 28.89 -21.87 14.15
CA ARG A 153 28.81 -20.46 14.57
C ARG A 153 27.51 -19.79 14.11
N LEU A 154 27.03 -20.09 12.90
CA LEU A 154 25.74 -19.58 12.40
C LEU A 154 24.59 -20.15 13.21
N SER A 155 24.66 -21.41 13.63
CA SER A 155 23.61 -22.03 14.46
C SER A 155 23.61 -21.46 15.88
N GLU A 156 24.78 -21.23 16.47
CA GLU A 156 24.92 -20.57 17.77
C GLU A 156 24.32 -19.14 17.72
N LEU A 157 24.64 -18.38 16.66
CA LEU A 157 24.11 -17.02 16.45
C LEU A 157 22.59 -17.02 16.23
N GLU A 158 22.09 -17.96 15.45
CA GLU A 158 20.65 -18.08 15.20
C GLU A 158 19.89 -18.39 16.50
N ASN A 159 20.36 -19.35 17.30
CA ASN A 159 19.75 -19.68 18.59
C ASN A 159 19.79 -18.50 19.56
N PHE A 160 20.90 -17.77 19.61
CA PHE A 160 21.02 -16.54 20.38
C PHE A 160 19.97 -15.49 19.95
N LEU A 161 19.86 -15.23 18.64
CA LEU A 161 18.92 -14.26 18.10
C LEU A 161 17.46 -14.67 18.30
N LYS A 162 17.13 -15.96 18.30
CA LYS A 162 15.77 -16.50 18.50
C LYS A 162 15.27 -16.41 19.94
N GLN A 163 16.12 -16.07 20.92
CA GLN A 163 15.63 -15.78 22.27
C GLN A 163 14.59 -14.66 22.24
N PRO A 164 13.46 -14.79 22.98
CA PRO A 164 12.35 -13.84 22.89
C PRO A 164 12.77 -12.38 23.09
N LEU A 165 13.60 -12.12 24.10
CA LEU A 165 14.07 -10.77 24.43
C LEU A 165 15.04 -10.22 23.36
N CYS A 166 15.89 -11.07 22.77
CA CYS A 166 16.76 -10.70 21.65
C CYS A 166 15.92 -10.33 20.41
N ARG A 167 14.96 -11.19 20.04
CA ARG A 167 14.06 -10.94 18.90
C ARG A 167 13.34 -9.61 19.07
N GLU A 168 12.70 -9.40 20.21
CA GLU A 168 11.96 -8.17 20.48
C GLU A 168 12.87 -6.94 20.41
N THR A 169 13.99 -6.96 21.12
CA THR A 169 14.91 -5.81 21.20
C THR A 169 15.50 -5.47 19.83
N PHE A 170 16.01 -6.43 19.09
CA PHE A 170 16.64 -6.17 17.80
C PHE A 170 15.63 -5.84 16.71
N CYS A 171 14.41 -6.42 16.72
CA CYS A 171 13.33 -5.96 15.86
C CYS A 171 12.97 -4.51 16.16
N MET A 172 12.73 -4.17 17.44
CA MET A 172 12.32 -2.82 17.83
C MET A 172 13.37 -1.77 17.50
N LYS A 173 14.66 -2.05 17.65
CA LYS A 173 15.71 -1.10 17.21
C LYS A 173 15.65 -0.78 15.72
N SER A 174 15.22 -1.71 14.89
CA SER A 174 14.96 -1.44 13.46
C SER A 174 13.63 -0.72 13.23
N ILE A 175 12.56 -1.18 13.91
CA ILE A 175 11.20 -0.68 13.75
C ILE A 175 11.11 0.79 14.17
N ILE A 176 11.74 1.17 15.28
CA ILE A 176 11.73 2.54 15.80
C ILE A 176 12.22 3.54 14.75
N TYR A 177 13.35 3.28 14.12
CA TYR A 177 13.95 4.22 13.18
C TYR A 177 13.32 4.18 11.78
N ASN A 178 12.79 3.03 11.37
CA ASN A 178 12.25 2.87 10.01
C ASN A 178 10.74 3.11 9.92
N TYR A 179 9.99 2.89 11.02
CA TYR A 179 8.52 2.88 10.97
C TYR A 179 7.86 3.80 12.00
N ILE A 180 8.48 4.05 13.17
CA ILE A 180 7.86 4.89 14.21
C ILE A 180 8.32 6.34 14.11
N ASN A 181 9.62 6.57 13.97
CA ASN A 181 10.24 7.88 14.03
C ASN A 181 9.69 8.89 12.99
N CYS A 182 9.17 8.41 11.86
CA CYS A 182 8.53 9.29 10.88
C CYS A 182 7.17 9.83 11.36
N PHE A 183 6.49 9.19 12.31
CA PHE A 183 5.19 9.64 12.81
C PHE A 183 5.29 10.49 14.07
N TRP A 184 6.14 10.12 15.02
CA TRP A 184 6.35 10.86 16.24
C TRP A 184 7.80 10.78 16.74
N ASN A 185 8.24 11.78 17.48
CA ASN A 185 9.62 11.93 17.93
C ASN A 185 9.70 12.76 19.21
N GLY A 186 10.89 12.89 19.78
CA GLY A 186 11.16 13.81 20.91
C GLY A 186 10.55 13.41 22.26
N LYS A 187 9.95 12.21 22.38
CA LYS A 187 9.33 11.68 23.59
C LYS A 187 9.76 10.24 23.83
N SER A 188 9.74 9.77 25.09
CA SER A 188 10.04 8.39 25.47
C SER A 188 11.40 7.91 24.93
N PHE A 189 11.47 6.72 24.36
CA PHE A 189 12.68 6.14 23.76
C PHE A 189 13.17 6.88 22.48
N LEU A 190 12.36 7.78 21.91
CA LEU A 190 12.76 8.67 20.80
C LEU A 190 13.29 10.02 21.27
N HIS A 191 13.28 10.31 22.58
CA HIS A 191 13.93 11.49 23.10
C HIS A 191 15.45 11.28 23.15
N LYS A 192 16.23 12.24 22.63
CA LYS A 192 17.70 12.12 22.51
C LYS A 192 18.41 11.82 23.82
N ALA A 193 17.91 12.36 24.94
CA ALA A 193 18.48 12.12 26.27
C ALA A 193 18.28 10.65 26.74
N ASN A 194 17.29 9.94 26.20
CA ASN A 194 16.95 8.56 26.58
C ASN A 194 17.56 7.50 25.65
N ALA A 195 18.51 7.86 24.79
CA ALA A 195 19.05 6.96 23.76
C ALA A 195 19.73 5.70 24.33
N THR A 196 20.23 5.77 25.57
CA THR A 196 20.90 4.66 26.29
C THR A 196 19.99 3.94 27.27
N GLU A 197 18.81 4.49 27.55
CA GLU A 197 17.87 3.94 28.51
C GLU A 197 17.09 2.74 27.95
N ASP A 198 16.46 1.96 28.83
CA ASP A 198 15.59 0.86 28.45
C ASP A 198 14.32 1.41 27.75
N MET A 199 14.08 0.94 26.54
CA MET A 199 12.96 1.41 25.71
C MET A 199 11.60 1.17 26.37
N ARG A 200 11.44 0.04 27.06
CA ARG A 200 10.18 -0.35 27.71
C ARG A 200 9.91 0.53 28.93
N GLU A 201 10.94 0.76 29.75
CA GLU A 201 10.83 1.65 30.92
C GLU A 201 10.48 3.08 30.51
N MET A 202 11.11 3.58 29.43
CA MET A 202 10.80 4.92 28.93
C MET A 202 9.39 5.01 28.36
N PHE A 203 8.90 3.98 27.68
CA PHE A 203 7.53 3.95 27.15
C PHE A 203 6.51 3.82 28.28
N GLU A 204 6.76 2.97 29.25
CA GLU A 204 5.90 2.83 30.43
C GLU A 204 5.77 4.16 31.17
N LYS A 205 6.87 4.84 31.43
CA LYS A 205 6.89 6.13 32.12
C LYS A 205 6.09 7.22 31.39
N ASP A 206 6.22 7.29 30.05
CA ASP A 206 5.70 8.39 29.27
C ASP A 206 4.32 8.16 28.64
N PHE A 207 3.86 6.89 28.55
CA PHE A 207 2.59 6.54 27.92
C PHE A 207 1.72 5.59 28.77
N SER A 208 2.23 4.39 29.12
CA SER A 208 1.40 3.34 29.72
C SER A 208 0.99 3.65 31.16
N LYS A 209 1.92 4.14 31.98
CA LYS A 209 1.63 4.52 33.37
C LYS A 209 0.70 5.73 33.45
N PRO A 210 0.94 6.83 32.69
CA PRO A 210 -0.02 7.94 32.64
C PRO A 210 -1.42 7.51 32.19
N LEU A 211 -1.52 6.59 31.23
CA LEU A 211 -2.80 6.03 30.80
C LEU A 211 -3.51 5.29 31.94
N LYS A 212 -2.84 4.38 32.63
CA LYS A 212 -3.44 3.64 33.76
C LYS A 212 -3.85 4.59 34.88
N ASP A 213 -2.98 5.53 35.25
CA ASP A 213 -3.27 6.51 36.30
C ASP A 213 -4.49 7.36 35.95
N TYR A 214 -4.59 7.80 34.68
CA TYR A 214 -5.74 8.54 34.16
C TYR A 214 -7.04 7.74 34.22
N LEU A 215 -7.02 6.47 33.83
CA LEU A 215 -8.20 5.60 33.87
C LEU A 215 -8.69 5.28 35.29
N LEU A 216 -7.82 5.35 36.29
CA LEU A 216 -8.17 5.08 37.70
C LEU A 216 -8.77 6.29 38.41
N LYS A 217 -8.48 7.51 37.96
CA LYS A 217 -8.93 8.73 38.62
C LYS A 217 -10.35 9.15 38.23
N SER A 218 -11.02 9.88 39.14
CA SER A 218 -12.21 10.68 38.83
C SER A 218 -11.76 12.09 38.40
N HIS A 219 -12.31 12.59 37.29
CA HIS A 219 -11.97 13.89 36.72
C HIS A 219 -13.03 14.96 36.95
N GLU A 220 -14.03 14.70 37.85
CA GLU A 220 -15.14 15.65 38.10
C GLU A 220 -14.69 17.05 38.55
N LYS A 221 -13.51 17.16 39.17
CA LYS A 221 -12.95 18.41 39.67
C LYS A 221 -11.89 19.00 38.71
N SER A 222 -11.63 18.34 37.59
CA SER A 222 -10.65 18.81 36.61
C SER A 222 -11.21 19.98 35.81
N MET A 223 -10.37 20.95 35.47
CA MET A 223 -10.77 22.15 34.73
C MET A 223 -10.17 22.22 33.31
N GLY A 224 -9.17 21.40 33.02
CA GLY A 224 -8.58 21.29 31.69
C GLY A 224 -9.35 20.34 30.78
N TYR A 225 -9.18 20.52 29.47
CA TYR A 225 -9.80 19.67 28.45
C TYR A 225 -8.76 19.14 27.48
N CYS A 226 -8.91 17.87 27.13
CA CYS A 226 -8.18 17.30 26.00
C CYS A 226 -8.66 17.97 24.69
N ILE A 227 -7.76 18.49 23.90
CA ILE A 227 -8.13 19.15 22.64
C ILE A 227 -8.71 18.18 21.59
N GLU A 228 -8.43 16.88 21.74
CA GLU A 228 -8.81 15.86 20.78
C GLU A 228 -10.18 15.20 21.09
N CYS A 229 -10.43 14.84 22.35
CA CYS A 229 -11.63 14.11 22.73
C CYS A 229 -12.54 14.89 23.69
N ASN A 230 -12.18 16.11 24.06
CA ASN A 230 -12.86 16.96 25.04
C ASN A 230 -13.01 16.33 26.45
N ALA A 231 -12.32 15.21 26.74
CA ALA A 231 -12.32 14.64 28.06
C ALA A 231 -11.62 15.54 29.06
N LEU A 232 -12.10 15.56 30.31
CA LEU A 232 -11.51 16.33 31.38
C LEU A 232 -10.09 15.82 31.71
N ILE A 233 -9.17 16.73 31.92
CA ILE A 233 -7.80 16.47 32.36
C ILE A 233 -7.42 17.38 33.51
N ASP A 234 -6.61 16.88 34.43
CA ASP A 234 -6.00 17.71 35.45
C ASP A 234 -4.96 18.62 34.82
N ASP A 235 -5.20 19.96 34.85
CA ASP A 235 -4.35 20.99 34.24
C ASP A 235 -3.31 21.58 35.21
N GLY A 236 -3.14 20.99 36.39
CA GLY A 236 -2.12 21.37 37.37
C GLY A 236 -0.70 21.31 36.77
N SER A 237 0.19 22.17 37.27
CA SER A 237 1.57 22.32 36.75
C SER A 237 2.42 21.02 36.86
N ARG A 238 2.03 20.09 37.71
CA ARG A 238 2.70 18.79 37.93
C ARG A 238 1.87 17.61 37.42
N SER A 239 0.81 17.86 36.68
CA SER A 239 -0.07 16.81 36.22
C SER A 239 0.57 16.00 35.07
N ASN A 240 0.54 14.68 35.17
CA ASN A 240 0.94 13.76 34.10
C ASN A 240 -0.17 13.58 33.03
N GLU A 241 -1.33 14.23 33.21
CA GLU A 241 -2.46 14.14 32.29
C GLU A 241 -2.38 15.14 31.15
N LYS A 242 -1.53 16.17 31.27
CA LYS A 242 -1.24 17.14 30.21
C LYS A 242 -0.12 16.64 29.32
N VAL A 243 -0.47 15.94 28.27
CA VAL A 243 0.53 15.49 27.29
C VAL A 243 0.61 16.49 26.15
N PRO A 244 1.76 17.15 25.91
CA PRO A 244 1.93 18.04 24.77
C PRO A 244 1.76 17.29 23.45
N ILE A 245 1.03 17.87 22.49
CA ILE A 245 0.84 17.27 21.16
C ILE A 245 2.10 17.38 20.30
N SER A 246 3.05 18.20 20.68
CA SER A 246 4.30 18.51 19.95
C SER A 246 5.22 17.30 19.72
N PHE A 247 4.95 16.14 20.36
CA PHE A 247 5.69 14.92 20.03
C PHE A 247 5.28 14.29 18.69
N MET A 248 4.13 14.67 18.13
CA MET A 248 3.68 14.21 16.82
C MET A 248 4.35 15.04 15.72
N ASN A 249 5.00 14.37 14.76
CA ASN A 249 5.65 15.05 13.64
C ASN A 249 4.62 15.75 12.75
N ASP A 250 4.96 16.94 12.26
CA ASP A 250 4.16 17.76 11.34
C ASP A 250 2.81 18.25 11.88
N MET A 251 2.50 18.04 13.18
CA MET A 251 1.28 18.55 13.81
C MET A 251 1.43 19.95 14.36
N ALA A 252 2.63 20.35 14.68
CA ALA A 252 2.89 21.63 15.26
C ALA A 252 4.28 22.15 14.84
N ASP A 253 4.32 23.36 14.33
CA ASP A 253 5.57 24.12 14.27
C ASP A 253 6.05 24.37 15.70
N ASP A 254 7.35 24.54 15.88
CA ASP A 254 8.09 24.84 17.11
C ASP A 254 7.25 25.63 18.17
N LEU A 255 6.28 24.93 18.78
CA LEU A 255 5.31 25.52 19.71
C LEU A 255 5.96 26.00 20.99
N ASP A 256 7.17 25.53 21.32
CA ASP A 256 7.93 25.98 22.46
C ASP A 256 8.35 27.45 22.34
N LYS A 257 8.30 28.03 21.14
CA LYS A 257 8.80 29.38 20.86
C LYS A 257 7.76 30.37 20.35
N LYS A 258 6.61 29.90 19.86
CA LYS A 258 5.58 30.77 19.26
C LYS A 258 4.18 30.37 19.70
N SER A 259 3.43 31.32 20.26
CA SER A 259 2.00 31.14 20.46
C SER A 259 1.28 31.15 19.09
N SER A 260 0.41 30.16 18.86
CA SER A 260 -0.38 30.05 17.64
C SER A 260 -1.83 30.45 17.89
N ALA A 261 -2.40 31.24 16.98
CA ALA A 261 -3.83 31.56 17.02
C ALA A 261 -4.71 30.29 16.85
N PHE A 262 -4.22 29.29 16.15
CA PHE A 262 -4.86 27.99 16.00
C PHE A 262 -5.08 27.29 17.35
N TRP A 263 -4.16 27.43 18.28
CA TRP A 263 -4.24 26.88 19.63
C TRP A 263 -4.68 27.91 20.69
N ASN A 264 -5.56 28.85 20.31
CA ASN A 264 -6.00 29.93 21.21
C ASN A 264 -4.85 30.74 21.81
N CYS A 265 -3.81 30.99 21.04
CA CYS A 265 -2.60 31.70 21.47
C CYS A 265 -1.87 31.04 22.66
N LYS A 266 -2.06 29.73 22.88
CA LYS A 266 -1.26 28.95 23.82
C LYS A 266 0.04 28.49 23.17
N VAL A 267 1.06 28.28 23.99
CA VAL A 267 2.38 27.82 23.51
C VAL A 267 2.32 26.36 23.06
N ASP A 268 1.48 25.56 23.71
CA ASP A 268 1.26 24.18 23.33
C ASP A 268 -0.20 23.76 23.55
N ALA A 269 -0.61 22.69 22.90
CA ALA A 269 -1.91 22.08 23.07
C ALA A 269 -1.77 20.72 23.77
N TYR A 270 -2.68 20.41 24.65
CA TYR A 270 -2.60 19.24 25.50
C TYR A 270 -3.68 18.22 25.17
N ILE A 271 -3.27 16.95 25.12
CA ILE A 271 -4.14 15.80 24.98
C ILE A 271 -4.10 14.93 26.24
N CYS A 272 -5.19 14.18 26.47
CA CYS A 272 -5.23 13.24 27.59
C CYS A 272 -4.30 12.04 27.34
N PRO A 273 -3.92 11.29 28.38
CA PRO A 273 -3.08 10.09 28.24
C PRO A 273 -3.64 9.01 27.31
N LEU A 274 -4.97 8.87 27.22
CA LEU A 274 -5.61 7.95 26.28
C LEU A 274 -5.35 8.37 24.82
N CYS A 275 -5.57 9.64 24.50
CA CYS A 275 -5.28 10.15 23.16
C CYS A 275 -3.78 10.11 22.85
N ALA A 276 -2.91 10.37 23.83
CA ALA A 276 -1.47 10.25 23.65
C ALA A 276 -1.04 8.80 23.32
N TYR A 277 -1.63 7.83 23.99
CA TYR A 277 -1.39 6.42 23.72
C TYR A 277 -1.91 6.02 22.32
N LEU A 278 -3.10 6.50 21.93
CA LEU A 278 -3.63 6.31 20.56
C LEU A 278 -2.68 6.90 19.51
N TYR A 279 -2.17 8.08 19.75
CA TYR A 279 -1.22 8.70 18.81
C TYR A 279 0.11 7.95 18.72
N ALA A 280 0.57 7.33 19.81
CA ALA A 280 1.73 6.43 19.75
C ALA A 280 1.47 5.18 18.88
N LEU A 281 0.20 4.78 18.71
CA LEU A 281 -0.23 3.65 17.86
C LEU A 281 -0.51 4.03 16.39
N VAL A 282 -0.44 5.31 16.02
CA VAL A 282 -0.66 5.77 14.63
C VAL A 282 0.13 4.96 13.60
N PRO A 283 1.41 4.61 13.83
CA PRO A 283 2.15 3.80 12.86
C PRO A 283 1.50 2.43 12.58
N LEU A 284 0.79 1.83 13.55
CA LEU A 284 0.07 0.56 13.36
C LEU A 284 -1.25 0.72 12.60
N GLY A 285 -1.77 1.94 12.48
CA GLY A 285 -2.95 2.25 11.66
C GLY A 285 -2.61 2.49 10.19
N PHE A 286 -1.39 2.88 9.89
CA PHE A 286 -0.91 3.01 8.52
C PHE A 286 -0.36 1.68 8.00
N ARG A 287 -0.52 1.44 6.71
CA ARG A 287 0.10 0.30 6.04
C ARG A 287 1.29 0.74 5.20
N LEU A 288 2.40 0.03 5.33
CA LEU A 288 3.54 0.21 4.44
C LEU A 288 3.26 -0.48 3.10
N VAL A 289 3.27 0.31 2.01
CA VAL A 289 3.08 -0.15 0.63
C VAL A 289 4.22 0.40 -0.22
N GLY A 290 5.11 -0.48 -0.64
CA GLY A 290 6.38 -0.07 -1.26
C GLY A 290 7.23 0.71 -0.25
N ASN A 291 7.48 1.99 -0.57
CA ASN A 291 8.26 2.91 0.27
C ASN A 291 7.42 4.02 0.91
N LYS A 292 6.09 3.83 1.03
CA LYS A 292 5.18 4.82 1.62
C LYS A 292 4.22 4.16 2.59
N PHE A 293 3.93 4.87 3.67
CA PHE A 293 2.81 4.55 4.53
C PHE A 293 1.53 5.10 3.93
N VAL A 294 0.48 4.31 3.92
CA VAL A 294 -0.82 4.65 3.32
C VAL A 294 -1.92 4.45 4.35
N PHE A 295 -2.83 5.41 4.44
CA PHE A 295 -4.02 5.34 5.27
C PHE A 295 -5.24 5.86 4.50
N GLN A 296 -6.34 5.11 4.52
CA GLN A 296 -7.61 5.51 3.93
C GLN A 296 -8.54 6.03 5.03
N ASN A 297 -8.77 7.32 5.07
CA ASN A 297 -9.64 7.93 6.07
C ASN A 297 -11.11 7.88 5.62
N ILE A 298 -11.71 6.70 5.74
CA ILE A 298 -13.13 6.47 5.38
C ILE A 298 -14.01 6.90 6.55
N ASP A 299 -14.89 7.84 6.30
CA ASP A 299 -15.74 8.44 7.34
C ASP A 299 -17.14 7.82 7.47
N CYS A 300 -17.55 6.93 6.57
CA CYS A 300 -18.92 6.40 6.53
C CYS A 300 -19.28 5.47 7.70
N SER A 301 -18.34 4.64 8.17
CA SER A 301 -18.51 3.82 9.37
C SER A 301 -17.15 3.44 9.98
N LEU A 302 -17.15 3.09 11.28
CA LEU A 302 -15.95 2.65 11.97
C LEU A 302 -15.44 1.31 11.40
N ASN A 303 -16.33 0.37 11.13
CA ASN A 303 -15.96 -0.91 10.52
C ASN A 303 -15.40 -0.74 9.11
N ALA A 304 -15.93 0.20 8.32
CA ALA A 304 -15.35 0.50 7.01
C ALA A 304 -13.94 1.09 7.12
N LEU A 305 -13.73 2.00 8.08
CA LEU A 305 -12.42 2.57 8.36
C LEU A 305 -11.41 1.48 8.76
N ILE A 306 -11.78 0.59 9.68
CA ILE A 306 -10.93 -0.52 10.14
C ILE A 306 -10.62 -1.46 8.98
N ASN A 307 -11.66 -1.97 8.29
CA ASN A 307 -11.50 -2.97 7.21
C ASN A 307 -10.67 -2.46 6.03
N SER A 308 -10.76 -1.16 5.71
CA SER A 308 -9.97 -0.57 4.62
C SER A 308 -8.48 -0.44 4.95
N ASN A 309 -8.14 -0.40 6.25
CA ASN A 309 -6.78 -0.23 6.73
C ASN A 309 -6.27 -1.45 7.52
N GLU A 310 -7.02 -2.55 7.53
CA GLU A 310 -6.65 -3.76 8.29
C GLU A 310 -5.28 -4.29 7.83
N THR A 311 -4.34 -4.37 8.76
CA THR A 311 -2.99 -4.86 8.51
C THR A 311 -2.80 -6.33 8.91
N GLY A 312 -3.62 -6.82 9.84
CA GLY A 312 -3.38 -8.10 10.51
C GLY A 312 -3.57 -9.36 9.65
N LYS A 313 -4.55 -9.40 8.75
CA LYS A 313 -4.85 -10.62 7.96
C LYS A 313 -3.92 -10.83 6.77
N VAL A 314 -3.41 -9.75 6.19
CA VAL A 314 -2.59 -9.82 4.96
C VAL A 314 -1.10 -9.95 5.25
N VAL A 315 -0.66 -9.49 6.44
CA VAL A 315 0.76 -9.54 6.84
C VAL A 315 1.25 -10.98 7.07
N LEU A 316 0.39 -11.88 7.51
CA LEU A 316 0.80 -13.25 7.85
C LEU A 316 0.87 -14.21 6.64
N GLU A 317 0.13 -13.95 5.57
CA GLU A 317 0.04 -14.87 4.42
C GLU A 317 0.83 -14.44 3.17
N GLU A 318 1.17 -13.14 3.01
CA GLU A 318 1.70 -12.63 1.73
C GLU A 318 2.99 -11.77 1.83
N ASN A 319 3.66 -11.74 2.97
CA ASN A 319 4.70 -10.77 3.32
C ASN A 319 5.95 -10.70 2.43
N ALA A 320 6.17 -11.65 1.55
CA ALA A 320 7.35 -11.65 0.69
C ALA A 320 7.09 -11.10 -0.73
N ARG A 321 5.83 -10.92 -1.13
CA ARG A 321 5.47 -10.60 -2.53
C ARG A 321 5.00 -9.15 -2.76
N HIS A 322 4.69 -8.38 -1.71
CA HIS A 322 4.04 -7.07 -1.84
C HIS A 322 4.95 -5.85 -1.62
N SER A 323 6.25 -6.02 -1.43
CA SER A 323 7.18 -4.89 -1.33
C SER A 323 7.24 -4.01 -2.59
N GLU A 324 6.76 -4.52 -3.72
CA GLU A 324 6.72 -3.81 -5.01
C GLU A 324 5.31 -3.28 -5.37
N GLU A 325 4.26 -3.59 -4.58
CA GLU A 325 2.90 -3.12 -4.86
C GLU A 325 2.83 -1.59 -4.77
N LYS A 326 2.26 -0.95 -5.79
CA LYS A 326 2.04 0.50 -5.76
C LYS A 326 0.84 0.84 -4.87
N TYR A 327 0.91 2.00 -4.18
CA TYR A 327 -0.17 2.44 -3.29
C TYR A 327 -1.54 2.49 -3.98
N ALA A 328 -1.58 2.90 -5.26
CA ALA A 328 -2.83 2.97 -6.03
C ALA A 328 -3.51 1.60 -6.17
N THR A 329 -2.71 0.55 -6.40
CA THR A 329 -3.21 -0.83 -6.51
C THR A 329 -3.74 -1.33 -5.17
N TRP A 330 -3.01 -1.06 -4.08
CA TRP A 330 -3.45 -1.40 -2.73
C TRP A 330 -4.77 -0.69 -2.37
N VAL A 331 -4.88 0.63 -2.63
CA VAL A 331 -6.10 1.41 -2.40
C VAL A 331 -7.29 0.82 -3.16
N ALA A 332 -7.13 0.53 -4.46
CA ALA A 332 -8.21 -0.05 -5.27
C ALA A 332 -8.65 -1.41 -4.73
N ARG A 333 -7.72 -2.26 -4.32
CA ARG A 333 -7.99 -3.58 -3.76
C ARG A 333 -8.75 -3.50 -2.43
N THR A 334 -8.33 -2.65 -1.52
CA THR A 334 -8.97 -2.48 -0.21
C THR A 334 -10.35 -1.85 -0.32
N LEU A 335 -10.55 -0.89 -1.23
CA LEU A 335 -11.87 -0.32 -1.52
C LEU A 335 -12.85 -1.36 -2.04
N ASN A 336 -12.40 -2.35 -2.81
CA ASN A 336 -13.26 -3.45 -3.24
C ASN A 336 -13.81 -4.26 -2.06
N THR A 337 -13.04 -4.41 -0.99
CA THR A 337 -13.52 -5.04 0.24
C THR A 337 -14.58 -4.19 0.91
N VAL A 338 -14.37 -2.88 0.98
CA VAL A 338 -15.33 -1.92 1.54
C VAL A 338 -16.63 -1.89 0.73
N PHE A 339 -16.56 -1.94 -0.60
CA PHE A 339 -17.75 -1.96 -1.45
C PHE A 339 -18.64 -3.20 -1.23
N LYS A 340 -18.06 -4.34 -0.81
CA LYS A 340 -18.83 -5.54 -0.47
C LYS A 340 -19.64 -5.39 0.83
N LEU A 341 -19.29 -4.44 1.70
CA LEU A 341 -19.98 -4.19 2.97
C LEU A 341 -21.34 -3.48 2.82
N LYS A 342 -21.90 -3.34 1.60
CA LYS A 342 -23.20 -2.70 1.32
C LYS A 342 -23.36 -1.26 1.85
N ILE A 343 -22.28 -0.52 1.94
CA ILE A 343 -22.29 0.88 2.36
C ILE A 343 -23.00 1.69 1.27
N ARG A 344 -24.11 2.33 1.64
CA ARG A 344 -25.00 2.99 0.68
C ARG A 344 -24.40 4.24 0.03
N GLU A 345 -23.60 5.00 0.76
CA GLU A 345 -23.01 6.23 0.25
C GLU A 345 -21.55 6.37 0.70
N LEU A 346 -20.63 6.25 -0.24
CA LEU A 346 -19.25 6.68 -0.06
C LEU A 346 -19.10 8.06 -0.69
N ASN A 347 -18.74 9.02 0.14
CA ASN A 347 -18.31 10.34 -0.30
C ASN A 347 -16.83 10.32 -0.71
N ASN A 348 -16.24 11.48 -0.93
CA ASN A 348 -14.80 11.58 -1.18
C ASN A 348 -14.00 10.92 -0.06
N ILE A 349 -13.04 10.08 -0.42
CA ILE A 349 -12.18 9.38 0.56
C ILE A 349 -10.80 10.02 0.55
N PRO A 350 -10.36 10.66 1.63
CA PRO A 350 -8.96 11.06 1.78
C PRO A 350 -8.05 9.83 1.91
N VAL A 351 -7.06 9.74 1.05
CA VAL A 351 -5.95 8.78 1.13
C VAL A 351 -4.72 9.55 1.56
N ILE A 352 -4.27 9.28 2.77
CA ILE A 352 -3.14 9.94 3.38
C ILE A 352 -1.90 9.10 3.14
N LEU A 353 -0.87 9.72 2.59
CA LEU A 353 0.44 9.12 2.34
C LEU A 353 1.46 9.78 3.25
N ARG A 354 2.38 8.97 3.80
CA ARG A 354 3.57 9.45 4.48
C ARG A 354 4.80 8.71 3.96
N GLY A 355 5.87 9.44 3.72
CA GLY A 355 7.15 8.83 3.38
C GLY A 355 7.80 8.14 4.57
N THR A 356 8.75 7.28 4.30
CA THR A 356 9.48 6.53 5.35
C THR A 356 10.59 7.37 6.00
N ASN A 357 10.96 8.52 5.42
CA ASN A 357 11.95 9.40 6.02
C ASN A 357 11.29 10.39 6.99
N GLU A 358 11.97 10.74 8.06
CA GLU A 358 11.50 11.71 9.06
C GLU A 358 11.15 13.07 8.45
N LYS A 359 11.84 13.48 7.39
CA LYS A 359 11.63 14.75 6.69
C LYS A 359 10.48 14.74 5.68
N ASP A 360 9.94 13.56 5.35
CA ASP A 360 8.83 13.45 4.43
C ASP A 360 7.53 13.81 5.16
N GLY A 361 6.85 14.86 4.72
CA GLY A 361 5.56 15.25 5.29
C GLY A 361 4.40 14.35 4.87
N TYR A 362 3.21 14.66 5.36
CA TYR A 362 1.97 14.03 4.92
C TYR A 362 1.54 14.57 3.54
N THR A 363 1.11 13.68 2.68
CA THR A 363 0.49 14.01 1.39
C THR A 363 -0.94 13.52 1.37
N PHE A 364 -1.88 14.39 1.01
CA PHE A 364 -3.30 14.09 0.98
C PHE A 364 -3.77 13.93 -0.46
N ASN A 365 -4.24 12.75 -0.82
CA ASN A 365 -4.92 12.48 -2.08
C ASN A 365 -6.39 12.26 -1.79
N ILE A 366 -7.28 12.83 -2.61
CA ILE A 366 -8.72 12.66 -2.45
C ILE A 366 -9.24 11.81 -3.59
N LEU A 367 -9.81 10.66 -3.27
CA LEU A 367 -10.57 9.85 -4.20
C LEU A 367 -11.99 10.41 -4.28
N HIS A 368 -12.29 11.12 -5.35
CA HIS A 368 -13.60 11.70 -5.57
C HIS A 368 -14.67 10.62 -5.83
N LYS A 369 -15.92 10.98 -5.56
CA LYS A 369 -17.10 10.12 -5.78
C LYS A 369 -17.13 9.49 -7.18
N ASP A 370 -16.68 10.20 -8.20
CA ASP A 370 -16.63 9.70 -9.57
C ASP A 370 -15.67 8.51 -9.74
N ILE A 371 -14.48 8.59 -9.13
CA ILE A 371 -13.52 7.46 -9.12
C ILE A 371 -14.11 6.28 -8.35
N LEU A 372 -14.75 6.53 -7.21
CA LEU A 372 -15.41 5.49 -6.44
C LEU A 372 -16.54 4.82 -7.25
N ASN A 373 -17.32 5.58 -8.03
CA ASN A 373 -18.34 5.04 -8.92
C ASN A 373 -17.73 4.19 -10.05
N ILE A 374 -16.61 4.61 -10.61
CA ILE A 374 -15.87 3.83 -11.61
C ILE A 374 -15.37 2.51 -10.98
N LEU A 375 -14.74 2.56 -9.82
CA LEU A 375 -14.22 1.37 -9.14
C LEU A 375 -15.31 0.42 -8.62
N LYS A 376 -16.56 0.91 -8.40
CA LYS A 376 -17.75 0.09 -8.06
C LYS A 376 -18.37 -0.61 -9.27
N ASP A 377 -18.08 -0.16 -10.49
CA ASP A 377 -18.73 -0.70 -11.69
C ASP A 377 -18.32 -2.16 -11.93
N LYS A 378 -19.30 -3.05 -12.04
CA LYS A 378 -19.08 -4.49 -12.21
C LYS A 378 -18.19 -4.84 -13.42
N LYS A 379 -18.42 -4.16 -14.56
CA LYS A 379 -17.63 -4.40 -15.78
C LYS A 379 -16.17 -3.96 -15.60
N ILE A 380 -15.94 -2.81 -14.96
CA ILE A 380 -14.58 -2.34 -14.62
C ILE A 380 -13.87 -3.35 -13.71
N MET A 381 -14.58 -3.83 -12.69
CA MET A 381 -14.07 -4.85 -11.76
C MET A 381 -13.66 -6.14 -12.48
N GLU A 382 -14.52 -6.65 -13.37
CA GLU A 382 -14.24 -7.84 -14.17
C GLU A 382 -13.01 -7.65 -15.09
N TYR A 383 -12.86 -6.47 -15.70
CA TYR A 383 -11.70 -6.16 -16.53
C TYR A 383 -10.42 -6.11 -15.70
N LEU A 384 -10.45 -5.50 -14.53
CA LEU A 384 -9.32 -5.45 -13.60
C LEU A 384 -8.96 -6.85 -13.08
N GLU A 385 -9.95 -7.68 -12.73
CA GLU A 385 -9.71 -9.07 -12.32
C GLU A 385 -9.05 -9.90 -13.43
N LYS A 386 -9.52 -9.76 -14.68
CA LYS A 386 -8.87 -10.43 -15.83
C LYS A 386 -7.42 -9.95 -16.03
N LEU A 387 -7.16 -8.67 -15.85
CA LEU A 387 -5.79 -8.12 -15.95
C LEU A 387 -4.90 -8.56 -14.78
N SER A 388 -5.44 -8.77 -13.58
CA SER A 388 -4.67 -9.20 -12.41
C SER A 388 -4.15 -10.64 -12.51
N LYS A 389 -4.83 -11.52 -13.27
CA LYS A 389 -4.42 -12.92 -13.49
C LYS A 389 -3.11 -13.05 -14.28
N ASP A 390 -2.86 -12.11 -15.21
CA ASP A 390 -1.63 -12.06 -16.00
C ASP A 390 -1.23 -10.59 -16.27
N PRO A 391 -0.69 -9.91 -15.23
CA PRO A 391 -0.53 -8.46 -15.25
C PRO A 391 0.67 -7.99 -16.08
N ASN A 392 1.69 -8.84 -16.24
CA ASN A 392 2.97 -8.42 -16.79
C ASN A 392 3.06 -8.67 -18.30
N VAL A 393 3.47 -7.65 -19.03
CA VAL A 393 3.74 -7.69 -20.47
C VAL A 393 5.18 -7.29 -20.71
N LYS A 394 5.92 -8.15 -21.41
CA LYS A 394 7.27 -7.80 -21.87
C LYS A 394 7.19 -6.92 -23.11
N ILE A 395 7.74 -5.71 -23.02
CA ILE A 395 7.84 -4.77 -24.13
C ILE A 395 9.32 -4.45 -24.35
N LYS A 396 9.91 -5.04 -25.38
CA LYS A 396 11.36 -4.99 -25.64
C LYS A 396 12.15 -5.57 -24.45
N ASN A 397 12.93 -4.73 -23.74
CA ASN A 397 13.74 -5.12 -22.60
C ASN A 397 13.07 -4.84 -21.24
N ASP A 398 11.88 -4.20 -21.23
CA ASP A 398 11.18 -3.79 -20.02
C ASP A 398 9.94 -4.65 -19.77
N PHE A 399 9.57 -4.78 -18.49
CA PHE A 399 8.29 -5.34 -18.08
C PHE A 399 7.31 -4.22 -17.74
N LEU A 400 6.10 -4.31 -18.26
CA LEU A 400 5.01 -3.40 -17.97
C LEU A 400 3.92 -4.15 -17.21
N ASN A 401 3.64 -3.73 -15.97
CA ASN A 401 2.48 -4.21 -15.25
C ASN A 401 1.24 -3.43 -15.71
N VAL A 402 0.41 -4.09 -16.53
CA VAL A 402 -0.78 -3.48 -17.16
C VAL A 402 -1.88 -3.23 -16.13
N TYR A 403 -2.04 -4.15 -15.16
CA TYR A 403 -3.01 -4.02 -14.08
C TYR A 403 -2.74 -2.78 -13.22
N GLU A 404 -1.52 -2.64 -12.70
CA GLU A 404 -1.13 -1.47 -11.89
C GLU A 404 -1.23 -0.16 -12.68
N SER A 405 -0.73 -0.15 -13.92
CA SER A 405 -0.80 1.05 -14.77
C SER A 405 -2.23 1.47 -15.05
N SER A 406 -3.15 0.51 -15.21
CA SER A 406 -4.58 0.79 -15.43
C SER A 406 -5.23 1.40 -14.18
N ILE A 407 -4.96 0.85 -12.99
CA ILE A 407 -5.47 1.40 -11.73
C ILE A 407 -4.91 2.79 -11.45
N GLU A 408 -3.60 2.97 -11.64
CA GLU A 408 -2.93 4.26 -11.45
C GLU A 408 -3.56 5.35 -12.33
N ASN A 409 -3.84 5.03 -13.59
CA ASN A 409 -4.54 5.95 -14.48
C ASN A 409 -5.96 6.26 -14.00
N LEU A 410 -6.74 5.26 -13.55
CA LEU A 410 -8.10 5.49 -13.02
C LEU A 410 -8.09 6.41 -11.80
N ILE A 411 -7.24 6.13 -10.83
CA ILE A 411 -7.15 6.90 -9.57
C ILE A 411 -6.70 8.35 -9.82
N ASN A 412 -5.80 8.56 -10.77
CA ASN A 412 -5.26 9.87 -11.11
C ASN A 412 -6.07 10.62 -12.20
N TYR A 413 -7.27 10.19 -12.54
CA TYR A 413 -8.09 10.76 -13.62
C TYR A 413 -7.41 10.80 -14.99
N ASN A 414 -6.42 9.96 -15.21
CA ASN A 414 -5.76 9.85 -16.49
C ASN A 414 -6.53 8.90 -17.41
N ASN A 415 -6.62 9.26 -18.72
CA ASN A 415 -7.14 8.33 -19.69
C ASN A 415 -6.16 7.19 -19.98
N GLN A 416 -6.69 6.06 -20.47
CA GLN A 416 -5.90 4.86 -20.79
C GLN A 416 -5.25 4.89 -22.18
N TYR A 417 -5.45 5.91 -23.00
CA TYR A 417 -5.04 5.90 -24.41
C TYR A 417 -3.54 5.70 -24.61
N ARG A 418 -2.71 6.28 -23.75
CA ARG A 418 -1.25 6.09 -23.81
C ARG A 418 -0.87 4.61 -23.54
N LEU A 419 -1.52 3.98 -22.60
CA LEU A 419 -1.33 2.57 -22.27
C LEU A 419 -1.82 1.69 -23.44
N ILE A 420 -3.02 1.93 -23.96
CA ILE A 420 -3.59 1.24 -25.12
C ILE A 420 -2.64 1.31 -26.32
N ASN A 421 -2.12 2.50 -26.62
CA ASN A 421 -1.15 2.70 -27.71
C ASN A 421 0.09 1.81 -27.56
N ARG A 422 0.68 1.78 -26.33
CA ARG A 422 1.84 0.92 -26.04
C ARG A 422 1.53 -0.56 -26.24
N LEU A 423 0.36 -1.01 -25.77
CA LEU A 423 -0.08 -2.40 -25.88
C LEU A 423 -0.37 -2.81 -27.34
N ILE A 424 -1.04 -1.95 -28.14
CA ILE A 424 -1.27 -2.21 -29.56
C ILE A 424 0.06 -2.32 -30.31
N LYS A 425 1.01 -1.43 -30.06
CA LYS A 425 2.35 -1.51 -30.68
C LYS A 425 3.09 -2.79 -30.29
N ALA A 426 3.03 -3.17 -29.04
CA ALA A 426 3.65 -4.41 -28.56
C ALA A 426 2.95 -5.66 -29.13
N SER A 427 1.63 -5.61 -29.34
CA SER A 427 0.89 -6.73 -29.96
C SER A 427 1.24 -6.96 -31.43
N ILE A 428 1.92 -6.01 -32.09
CA ILE A 428 2.43 -6.21 -33.45
C ILE A 428 3.51 -7.31 -33.48
N GLU A 429 4.32 -7.39 -32.42
CA GLU A 429 5.39 -8.39 -32.29
C GLU A 429 4.91 -9.64 -31.53
N THR A 430 4.01 -9.46 -30.54
CA THR A 430 3.53 -10.52 -29.65
C THR A 430 2.00 -10.48 -29.57
N GLU A 431 1.33 -11.34 -30.30
CA GLU A 431 -0.14 -11.32 -30.49
C GLU A 431 -0.91 -11.49 -29.17
N SER A 432 -0.41 -12.29 -28.23
CA SER A 432 -1.04 -12.51 -26.92
C SER A 432 -1.31 -11.23 -26.11
N ILE A 433 -0.59 -10.13 -26.42
CA ILE A 433 -0.76 -8.83 -25.78
C ILE A 433 -2.06 -8.13 -26.19
N LEU A 434 -2.62 -8.50 -27.37
CA LEU A 434 -3.82 -7.85 -27.92
C LEU A 434 -5.02 -7.96 -26.96
N SER A 435 -5.19 -9.09 -26.32
CA SER A 435 -6.29 -9.31 -25.36
C SER A 435 -6.27 -8.28 -24.21
N ARG A 436 -5.07 -7.93 -23.71
CA ARG A 436 -4.91 -6.90 -22.67
C ARG A 436 -5.20 -5.51 -23.20
N ALA A 437 -4.78 -5.20 -24.43
CA ALA A 437 -5.11 -3.93 -25.08
C ALA A 437 -6.64 -3.75 -25.20
N VAL A 438 -7.36 -4.81 -25.56
CA VAL A 438 -8.84 -4.82 -25.64
C VAL A 438 -9.47 -4.60 -24.28
N LEU A 439 -9.00 -5.25 -23.20
CA LEU A 439 -9.52 -5.06 -21.86
C LEU A 439 -9.34 -3.63 -21.36
N VAL A 440 -8.13 -3.06 -21.55
CA VAL A 440 -7.84 -1.68 -21.17
C VAL A 440 -8.69 -0.69 -21.99
N PHE A 441 -8.90 -0.98 -23.27
CA PHE A 441 -9.76 -0.15 -24.12
C PHE A 441 -11.25 -0.22 -23.68
N LYS A 442 -11.79 -1.42 -23.42
CA LYS A 442 -13.14 -1.58 -22.86
C LYS A 442 -13.30 -0.81 -21.53
N MET A 443 -12.28 -0.85 -20.68
CA MET A 443 -12.24 -0.08 -19.42
C MET A 443 -12.31 1.42 -19.70
N GLN A 444 -11.54 1.96 -20.65
CA GLN A 444 -11.58 3.38 -21.03
C GLN A 444 -12.97 3.80 -21.50
N VAL A 445 -13.59 3.04 -22.38
CA VAL A 445 -14.94 3.33 -22.90
C VAL A 445 -15.96 3.31 -21.76
N ARG A 446 -15.89 2.32 -20.87
CA ARG A 446 -16.80 2.20 -19.74
C ARG A 446 -16.63 3.35 -18.74
N THR A 447 -15.39 3.74 -18.45
CA THR A 447 -15.07 4.91 -17.63
C THR A 447 -15.71 6.18 -18.21
N PHE A 448 -15.57 6.39 -19.52
CA PHE A 448 -16.20 7.55 -20.20
C PHE A 448 -17.71 7.55 -20.07
N ILE A 449 -18.38 6.40 -20.23
CA ILE A 449 -19.83 6.25 -20.09
C ILE A 449 -20.28 6.60 -18.68
N ILE A 450 -19.58 6.11 -17.65
CA ILE A 450 -19.90 6.39 -16.25
C ILE A 450 -19.78 7.89 -15.95
N MET A 451 -18.71 8.52 -16.42
CA MET A 451 -18.45 9.94 -16.16
C MET A 451 -19.38 10.89 -16.92
N ARG A 452 -19.83 10.53 -18.12
CA ARG A 452 -20.63 11.40 -18.98
C ARG A 452 -22.13 11.09 -18.96
N GLY A 453 -22.56 9.98 -18.37
CA GLY A 453 -23.97 9.56 -18.30
C GLY A 453 -24.62 9.27 -19.68
N LYS A 454 -23.79 9.02 -20.71
CA LYS A 454 -24.27 8.78 -22.10
C LYS A 454 -23.89 7.35 -22.51
N GLY A 455 -24.69 6.36 -22.11
CA GLY A 455 -24.30 4.96 -22.19
C GLY A 455 -24.53 4.25 -23.53
N GLU A 456 -25.76 4.16 -23.97
CA GLU A 456 -26.16 3.17 -24.99
C GLU A 456 -25.58 3.44 -26.38
N ASN A 457 -25.58 4.67 -26.85
CA ASN A 457 -25.08 5.00 -28.19
C ASN A 457 -23.55 4.91 -28.29
N THR A 458 -22.82 5.22 -27.21
CA THR A 458 -21.34 5.21 -27.23
C THR A 458 -20.81 3.78 -27.38
N GLU A 459 -21.33 2.83 -26.61
CA GLU A 459 -20.86 1.42 -26.67
C GLU A 459 -21.19 0.80 -28.03
N MET A 460 -22.39 1.09 -28.57
CA MET A 460 -22.83 0.61 -29.89
C MET A 460 -21.98 1.17 -31.02
N ASN A 461 -21.67 2.48 -31.00
CA ASN A 461 -20.84 3.11 -32.03
C ASN A 461 -19.38 2.60 -32.00
N VAL A 462 -18.81 2.46 -30.80
CA VAL A 462 -17.49 1.87 -30.62
C VAL A 462 -17.43 0.42 -31.16
N LYS A 463 -18.46 -0.38 -30.89
CA LYS A 463 -18.59 -1.75 -31.40
C LYS A 463 -18.70 -1.76 -32.94
N SER A 464 -19.49 -0.84 -33.52
CA SER A 464 -19.64 -0.67 -34.98
C SER A 464 -18.28 -0.34 -35.63
N MET A 465 -17.51 0.57 -35.03
CA MET A 465 -16.19 0.94 -35.55
C MET A 465 -15.18 -0.22 -35.46
N ALA A 466 -15.18 -0.98 -34.38
CA ALA A 466 -14.35 -2.19 -34.26
C ALA A 466 -14.71 -3.24 -35.33
N ASN A 467 -16.00 -3.46 -35.56
CA ASN A 467 -16.49 -4.36 -36.61
C ASN A 467 -16.10 -3.88 -38.01
N SER A 468 -16.11 -2.57 -38.25
CA SER A 468 -15.66 -1.98 -39.52
C SER A 468 -14.18 -2.25 -39.79
N GLY A 469 -13.33 -2.13 -38.75
CA GLY A 469 -11.93 -2.52 -38.80
C GLY A 469 -11.73 -4.00 -39.12
N TYR A 470 -12.50 -4.87 -38.47
CA TYR A 470 -12.45 -6.30 -38.70
C TYR A 470 -12.92 -6.70 -40.12
N LYS A 471 -13.99 -6.08 -40.65
CA LYS A 471 -14.45 -6.28 -42.03
C LYS A 471 -13.39 -5.87 -43.02
N LEU A 472 -12.76 -4.71 -42.82
CA LEU A 472 -11.68 -4.24 -43.69
C LEU A 472 -10.47 -5.19 -43.66
N ARG A 473 -10.11 -5.72 -42.46
CA ARG A 473 -9.07 -6.75 -42.33
C ARG A 473 -9.37 -7.94 -43.23
N LYS A 474 -10.57 -8.51 -43.13
CA LYS A 474 -10.99 -9.66 -43.97
C LYS A 474 -10.86 -9.37 -45.46
N ALA A 475 -11.31 -8.19 -45.91
CA ALA A 475 -11.23 -7.81 -47.31
C ALA A 475 -9.76 -7.69 -47.79
N ILE A 476 -8.89 -7.10 -47.00
CA ILE A 476 -7.45 -6.95 -47.36
C ILE A 476 -6.77 -8.32 -47.45
N LEU A 477 -7.05 -9.23 -46.49
CA LEU A 477 -6.45 -10.57 -46.47
C LEU A 477 -6.94 -11.42 -47.66
N ALA A 478 -8.26 -11.38 -47.93
CA ALA A 478 -8.85 -12.05 -49.09
C ALA A 478 -8.28 -11.55 -50.42
N ALA A 479 -8.09 -10.22 -50.59
CA ALA A 479 -7.50 -9.63 -51.80
C ALA A 479 -6.04 -10.03 -51.99
N LYS A 480 -5.32 -10.38 -50.90
CA LYS A 480 -3.92 -10.84 -50.96
C LYS A 480 -3.77 -12.36 -51.03
N GLY A 481 -4.87 -13.11 -50.95
CA GLY A 481 -4.83 -14.58 -50.93
C GLY A 481 -4.10 -15.17 -49.70
N VAL A 482 -4.14 -14.47 -48.56
CA VAL A 482 -3.41 -14.82 -47.35
C VAL A 482 -4.41 -15.35 -46.28
N GLU A 483 -4.01 -16.35 -45.51
CA GLU A 483 -4.80 -16.92 -44.41
C GLU A 483 -5.24 -15.84 -43.43
N PRO A 484 -6.42 -16.00 -42.78
CA PRO A 484 -6.99 -15.00 -41.86
C PRO A 484 -6.09 -14.59 -40.68
N ASP A 485 -5.15 -15.45 -40.31
CA ASP A 485 -4.24 -15.22 -39.16
C ASP A 485 -2.90 -14.60 -39.51
N ALA A 486 -2.64 -14.35 -40.82
CA ALA A 486 -1.39 -13.75 -41.28
C ALA A 486 -1.33 -12.23 -40.99
N ASP A 487 -0.89 -11.88 -39.80
CA ASP A 487 -0.77 -10.48 -39.33
C ASP A 487 0.36 -9.68 -40.04
N GLU A 488 1.30 -10.34 -40.63
CA GLU A 488 2.54 -9.72 -41.16
C GLU A 488 2.28 -8.65 -42.20
N CYS A 489 1.32 -8.87 -43.09
CA CYS A 489 1.03 -7.94 -44.17
C CYS A 489 0.40 -6.61 -43.72
N MET A 490 -0.06 -6.50 -42.50
CA MET A 490 -0.73 -5.31 -41.96
C MET A 490 0.08 -4.58 -40.87
N ARG A 491 1.18 -5.15 -40.41
CA ARG A 491 2.00 -4.58 -39.31
C ARG A 491 2.36 -3.11 -39.56
N GLY A 492 2.88 -2.78 -40.74
CA GLY A 492 3.25 -1.40 -41.05
C GLY A 492 2.06 -0.43 -41.11
N THR A 493 0.89 -0.89 -41.55
CA THR A 493 -0.35 -0.09 -41.61
C THR A 493 -0.87 0.18 -40.21
N ILE A 494 -0.97 -0.85 -39.37
CA ILE A 494 -1.40 -0.73 -37.96
C ILE A 494 -0.48 0.21 -37.21
N TYR A 495 0.84 0.07 -37.38
CA TYR A 495 1.81 0.94 -36.72
C TYR A 495 1.64 2.42 -37.13
N ARG A 496 1.46 2.71 -38.42
CA ARG A 496 1.26 4.08 -38.93
C ARG A 496 -0.06 4.69 -38.45
N LEU A 497 -1.17 3.94 -38.50
CA LEU A 497 -2.47 4.38 -37.97
C LEU A 497 -2.39 4.67 -36.49
N THR A 498 -1.78 3.76 -35.69
CA THR A 498 -1.60 3.93 -34.25
C THR A 498 -0.77 5.17 -33.92
N ASN A 499 0.26 5.47 -34.70
CA ASN A 499 1.06 6.70 -34.56
C ASN A 499 0.25 7.95 -34.86
N ALA A 500 -0.45 7.99 -36.03
CA ALA A 500 -1.27 9.14 -36.39
C ALA A 500 -2.35 9.44 -35.34
N LEU A 501 -2.98 8.37 -34.79
CA LEU A 501 -3.97 8.50 -33.72
C LEU A 501 -3.35 9.04 -32.43
N SER A 502 -2.17 8.53 -32.02
CA SER A 502 -1.54 8.93 -30.76
C SER A 502 -1.09 10.38 -30.72
N VAL A 503 -0.73 10.97 -31.87
CA VAL A 503 -0.37 12.38 -31.95
C VAL A 503 -1.55 13.28 -32.32
N GLY A 504 -2.75 12.71 -32.51
CA GLY A 504 -3.96 13.46 -32.88
C GLY A 504 -3.95 14.00 -34.31
N ASN A 505 -3.17 13.40 -35.22
CA ASN A 505 -3.12 13.82 -36.62
C ASN A 505 -4.27 13.20 -37.42
N THR A 506 -5.40 13.88 -37.40
CA THR A 506 -6.67 13.46 -38.00
C THR A 506 -6.56 13.35 -39.52
N GLU A 507 -5.91 14.32 -40.17
CA GLU A 507 -5.74 14.32 -41.62
C GLU A 507 -4.97 13.09 -42.10
N ARG A 508 -3.82 12.84 -41.51
CA ARG A 508 -2.99 11.67 -41.85
C ARG A 508 -3.69 10.35 -41.57
N PHE A 509 -4.46 10.29 -40.49
CA PHE A 509 -5.25 9.11 -40.15
C PHE A 509 -6.31 8.86 -41.23
N MET A 510 -7.11 9.87 -41.57
CA MET A 510 -8.17 9.78 -42.59
C MET A 510 -7.65 9.50 -43.98
N ASP A 511 -6.54 10.10 -44.39
CA ASP A 511 -5.90 9.80 -45.68
C ASP A 511 -5.58 8.30 -45.79
N MET A 512 -5.01 7.70 -44.73
CA MET A 512 -4.73 6.27 -44.71
C MET A 512 -6.01 5.44 -44.74
N ILE A 513 -7.06 5.83 -44.03
CA ILE A 513 -8.37 5.14 -44.01
C ILE A 513 -8.98 5.13 -45.41
N ILE A 514 -9.06 6.31 -46.07
CA ILE A 514 -9.64 6.44 -47.42
C ILE A 514 -8.87 5.55 -48.41
N ARG A 515 -7.54 5.56 -48.39
CA ARG A 515 -6.73 4.69 -49.26
C ARG A 515 -6.98 3.20 -49.01
N LEU A 516 -7.11 2.77 -47.75
CA LEU A 516 -7.37 1.38 -47.42
C LEU A 516 -8.73 0.92 -47.93
N TYR A 517 -9.79 1.71 -47.70
CA TYR A 517 -11.14 1.39 -48.14
C TYR A 517 -11.25 1.40 -49.66
N THR A 518 -10.66 2.41 -50.33
CA THR A 518 -10.63 2.49 -51.79
C THR A 518 -9.89 1.28 -52.41
N SER A 519 -8.73 0.91 -51.87
CA SER A 519 -7.97 -0.25 -52.38
C SER A 519 -8.71 -1.58 -52.15
N SER A 520 -9.56 -1.66 -51.12
CA SER A 520 -10.36 -2.84 -50.80
C SER A 520 -11.73 -2.85 -51.44
N ARG A 521 -12.07 -1.84 -52.21
CA ARG A 521 -13.38 -1.64 -52.87
C ARG A 521 -14.54 -1.68 -51.90
N LEU A 522 -14.37 -1.08 -50.73
CA LEU A 522 -15.39 -0.98 -49.68
C LEU A 522 -15.78 0.49 -49.46
N ASP A 523 -17.03 0.71 -49.04
CA ASP A 523 -17.51 2.04 -48.68
C ASP A 523 -16.97 2.43 -47.31
N VAL A 524 -16.59 3.71 -47.14
CA VAL A 524 -16.12 4.25 -45.88
C VAL A 524 -17.28 4.41 -44.94
N PRO A 525 -17.27 3.79 -43.75
CA PRO A 525 -18.38 3.89 -42.79
C PRO A 525 -18.60 5.31 -42.29
N ASN A 526 -19.88 5.69 -42.09
CA ASN A 526 -20.28 7.02 -41.57
C ASN A 526 -19.67 7.36 -40.21
N GLY A 527 -19.35 6.36 -39.37
CA GLY A 527 -18.70 6.58 -38.09
C GLY A 527 -17.36 7.32 -38.15
N PHE A 528 -16.69 7.34 -39.31
CA PHE A 528 -15.49 8.16 -39.51
C PHE A 528 -15.81 9.66 -39.60
N ILE A 529 -17.00 10.05 -40.02
CA ILE A 529 -17.46 11.45 -40.01
C ILE A 529 -17.68 11.91 -38.57
N ASP A 530 -18.32 11.07 -37.74
CA ASP A 530 -18.57 11.37 -36.32
C ASP A 530 -17.26 11.51 -35.52
N MET A 531 -16.25 10.76 -35.88
CA MET A 531 -14.91 10.77 -35.28
C MET A 531 -14.19 12.13 -35.48
N LEU A 532 -14.55 12.91 -36.51
CA LEU A 532 -13.97 14.23 -36.78
C LEU A 532 -14.54 15.33 -35.87
N GLN A 533 -15.64 15.07 -35.14
CA GLN A 533 -16.36 16.10 -34.36
C GLN A 533 -15.61 16.54 -33.10
N ASP A 534 -14.93 15.62 -32.43
CA ASP A 534 -14.15 15.93 -31.23
C ASP A 534 -13.00 14.94 -31.01
N ARG A 535 -12.02 15.34 -30.20
CA ARG A 535 -10.81 14.56 -29.93
C ARG A 535 -11.11 13.26 -29.20
N GLU A 536 -12.12 13.23 -28.35
CA GLU A 536 -12.46 12.03 -27.58
C GLU A 536 -13.08 10.97 -28.51
N LYS A 537 -14.01 11.36 -29.38
CA LYS A 537 -14.54 10.46 -30.42
C LYS A 537 -13.44 9.99 -31.37
N PHE A 538 -12.50 10.87 -31.73
CA PHE A 538 -11.34 10.48 -32.53
C PHE A 538 -10.56 9.35 -31.88
N ASN A 539 -10.26 9.46 -30.60
CA ASN A 539 -9.56 8.42 -29.88
C ASN A 539 -10.39 7.14 -29.73
N GLN A 540 -11.64 7.24 -29.28
CA GLN A 540 -12.51 6.07 -29.06
C GLN A 540 -12.72 5.26 -30.34
N TYR A 541 -13.14 5.93 -31.40
CA TYR A 541 -13.46 5.25 -32.66
C TYR A 541 -12.18 4.79 -33.39
N GLY A 542 -11.12 5.60 -33.33
CA GLY A 542 -9.83 5.25 -33.94
C GLY A 542 -9.20 4.02 -33.30
N TYR A 543 -9.15 3.95 -31.97
CA TYR A 543 -8.61 2.76 -31.29
C TYR A 543 -9.53 1.55 -31.46
N ALA A 544 -10.86 1.72 -31.43
CA ALA A 544 -11.80 0.65 -31.73
C ALA A 544 -11.54 0.05 -33.13
N PHE A 545 -11.43 0.91 -34.13
CA PHE A 545 -11.15 0.51 -35.50
C PHE A 545 -9.80 -0.23 -35.62
N ILE A 546 -8.73 0.28 -35.02
CA ILE A 546 -7.41 -0.36 -35.05
C ILE A 546 -7.44 -1.72 -34.37
N LEU A 547 -8.13 -1.87 -33.24
CA LEU A 547 -8.29 -3.16 -32.55
C LEU A 547 -9.03 -4.17 -33.44
N GLY A 548 -10.10 -3.74 -34.11
CA GLY A 548 -10.78 -4.56 -35.09
C GLY A 548 -9.90 -4.94 -36.29
N LEU A 549 -9.15 -3.99 -36.80
CA LEU A 549 -8.18 -4.22 -37.88
C LEU A 549 -7.07 -5.19 -37.49
N LYS A 550 -6.70 -5.23 -36.20
CA LYS A 550 -5.76 -6.19 -35.62
C LYS A 550 -6.35 -7.60 -35.45
N GLY A 551 -7.64 -7.78 -35.67
CA GLY A 551 -8.32 -9.08 -35.60
C GLY A 551 -9.08 -9.34 -34.30
N SER A 552 -9.17 -8.37 -33.38
CA SER A 552 -9.95 -8.55 -32.19
C SER A 552 -11.45 -8.54 -32.50
N HIS A 553 -12.18 -9.58 -32.05
CA HIS A 553 -13.63 -9.50 -31.94
C HIS A 553 -13.98 -8.71 -30.69
N TYR A 554 -14.70 -7.60 -30.83
CA TYR A 554 -15.14 -6.78 -29.71
C TYR A 554 -16.20 -7.51 -28.84
N VAL A 555 -16.84 -8.57 -29.40
CA VAL A 555 -17.82 -9.43 -28.73
C VAL A 555 -17.15 -10.76 -28.46
N SER A 556 -17.02 -11.15 -27.19
CA SER A 556 -16.68 -12.53 -26.82
C SER A 556 -17.81 -13.47 -27.23
N LYS A 557 -17.49 -14.73 -27.61
CA LYS A 557 -18.48 -15.74 -27.95
C LYS A 557 -19.51 -16.00 -26.82
N GLU A 558 -19.19 -15.64 -25.58
CA GLU A 558 -20.04 -15.82 -24.40
C GLU A 558 -21.25 -14.84 -24.33
N GLU A 559 -21.24 -13.72 -25.08
CA GLU A 559 -22.39 -12.80 -25.12
C GLU A 559 -23.47 -13.21 -26.15
N ASN A 560 -23.21 -14.21 -27.00
CA ASN A 560 -24.16 -14.68 -28.02
C ASN A 560 -25.01 -15.89 -27.56
N GLU A 561 -24.78 -16.46 -26.37
CA GLU A 561 -25.60 -17.59 -25.86
C GLU A 561 -26.76 -17.16 -24.94
N ASN A 562 -26.89 -15.87 -24.64
CA ASN A 562 -27.98 -15.29 -23.82
C ASN A 562 -28.77 -14.19 -24.55
N GLY A 563 -28.96 -14.34 -25.84
CA GLY A 563 -29.86 -13.49 -26.63
C GLY A 563 -31.07 -14.24 -27.11
#